data_2def337877739bc949e94ab36f22d931
#
_entry.id   2def337877739bc949e94ab36f22d931
#
_cell.length_a   1.000
_cell.length_b   1.000
_cell.length_c   1.000
_cell.angle_alpha   90.00
_cell.angle_beta   90.00
_cell.angle_gamma   90.00
#
_symmetry.space_group_name_H-M   'P 1'
#
loop_
_entity.id
_entity.type
_entity.pdbx_description
1 polymer ?
#
loop_
_entity_poly.entity_id
_entity_poly.type
_entity_poly.pdbx_seq_one_letter_code
_entity_poly.pdbx_strand_id
1 'polypeptide(L)'
;MRQQELPRHPAGSETGQALNNMPLRWPVEAIWEAVAPALPGFTVEVLAEIDSTNTELMRRARAGRLEPVLLVAETQTSGRGRLGRQWNSGAQPGEVLTFSLGQPLHMADWSGLSLAVGVSVALSLHPGLHLKWPNDVWLQERKLAGILIETAQLGETRYAVIGVGLNIAPRDAAGLTTPPAWLQELEPGIDAPQALLRVAAPLVQAVQRFEAEGWAPFLPAYSARDALAGREVRLSDGRAGVARGVDGRGALLVHTSEGLQRISSAEVSVRPSH
;
A
#
# COMPACT_ATOMS: atom_id res chain seq x y z
N MET A 1 6.72 68.27 -24.84
CA MET A 1 6.58 66.88 -25.28
C MET A 1 6.50 66.04 -24.04
N ARG A 2 5.30 65.53 -23.72
CA ARG A 2 5.05 64.59 -22.64
C ARG A 2 4.92 63.21 -23.25
N GLN A 3 5.80 62.28 -22.90
CA GLN A 3 5.67 60.89 -23.28
C GLN A 3 4.64 60.21 -22.35
N GLN A 4 3.60 59.62 -22.96
CA GLN A 4 2.61 58.77 -22.28
C GLN A 4 3.21 57.37 -22.11
N GLU A 5 3.35 56.92 -20.88
CA GLU A 5 3.61 55.51 -20.58
C GLU A 5 2.34 54.70 -20.72
N LEU A 6 2.41 53.62 -21.48
CA LEU A 6 1.37 52.60 -21.63
C LEU A 6 1.39 51.64 -20.43
N PRO A 7 0.25 51.21 -19.89
CA PRO A 7 0.21 50.26 -18.79
C PRO A 7 0.59 48.86 -19.26
N ARG A 8 1.53 48.22 -18.56
CA ARG A 8 1.89 46.79 -18.72
C ARG A 8 0.77 45.92 -18.15
N HIS A 9 0.15 45.09 -18.96
CA HIS A 9 -0.71 44.02 -18.52
C HIS A 9 0.13 42.94 -17.80
N PRO A 10 -0.29 42.42 -16.64
CA PRO A 10 0.26 41.18 -16.11
C PRO A 10 -0.42 40.02 -16.84
N ALA A 11 0.32 39.33 -17.71
CA ALA A 11 -0.11 38.08 -18.30
C ALA A 11 0.36 36.90 -17.44
N GLY A 12 -0.56 36.01 -17.09
CA GLY A 12 -0.26 34.61 -16.90
C GLY A 12 -0.02 34.12 -15.47
N SER A 13 -1.06 33.60 -14.81
CA SER A 13 -0.94 32.49 -13.86
C SER A 13 -2.30 31.88 -13.41
N GLU A 14 -3.41 32.16 -14.08
CA GLU A 14 -4.72 31.64 -13.62
C GLU A 14 -5.12 30.28 -14.25
N THR A 15 -4.44 29.80 -15.29
CA THR A 15 -4.79 28.54 -15.97
C THR A 15 -4.27 27.28 -15.27
N GLY A 16 -3.31 27.38 -14.34
CA GLY A 16 -2.74 26.21 -13.65
C GLY A 16 -3.53 25.75 -12.42
N GLN A 17 -4.30 26.62 -11.79
CA GLN A 17 -5.03 26.30 -10.55
C GLN A 17 -6.43 25.71 -10.79
N ALA A 18 -7.03 25.92 -11.93
CA ALA A 18 -8.40 25.47 -12.23
C ALA A 18 -8.51 23.96 -12.52
N LEU A 19 -7.43 23.29 -12.91
CA LEU A 19 -7.45 21.84 -13.20
C LEU A 19 -7.33 20.95 -11.97
N ASN A 20 -6.95 21.48 -10.81
CA ASN A 20 -6.73 20.72 -9.58
C ASN A 20 -7.97 20.56 -8.69
N ASN A 21 -9.14 21.02 -9.11
CA ASN A 21 -10.34 21.05 -8.24
C ASN A 21 -11.52 20.23 -8.80
N MET A 22 -11.28 19.35 -9.78
CA MET A 22 -12.33 18.43 -10.21
C MET A 22 -12.40 17.25 -9.21
N PRO A 23 -13.60 16.88 -8.73
CA PRO A 23 -13.76 15.73 -7.86
C PRO A 23 -13.28 14.46 -8.56
N LEU A 24 -12.56 13.61 -7.84
CA LEU A 24 -12.08 12.34 -8.36
C LEU A 24 -13.25 11.44 -8.77
N ARG A 25 -13.17 10.85 -9.94
CA ARG A 25 -14.18 9.90 -10.42
C ARG A 25 -13.70 8.48 -10.17
N TRP A 26 -14.19 7.89 -9.11
CA TRP A 26 -13.82 6.54 -8.72
C TRP A 26 -14.56 5.50 -9.58
N PRO A 27 -13.86 4.48 -10.10
CA PRO A 27 -14.43 3.45 -10.97
C PRO A 27 -15.14 2.34 -10.17
N VAL A 28 -16.07 2.74 -9.30
CA VAL A 28 -16.76 1.87 -8.32
C VAL A 28 -17.46 0.71 -9.02
N GLU A 29 -18.24 1.00 -10.07
CA GLU A 29 -19.00 0.01 -10.82
C GLU A 29 -18.07 -1.00 -11.53
N ALA A 30 -17.03 -0.52 -12.23
CA ALA A 30 -16.08 -1.39 -12.91
C ALA A 30 -15.31 -2.31 -11.94
N ILE A 31 -14.94 -1.82 -10.76
CA ILE A 31 -14.31 -2.64 -9.72
C ILE A 31 -15.30 -3.66 -9.19
N TRP A 32 -16.54 -3.25 -8.90
CA TRP A 32 -17.58 -4.16 -8.41
C TRP A 32 -17.87 -5.27 -9.42
N GLU A 33 -18.05 -4.95 -10.68
CA GLU A 33 -18.27 -5.92 -11.76
C GLU A 33 -17.11 -6.93 -11.89
N ALA A 34 -15.87 -6.48 -11.72
CA ALA A 34 -14.69 -7.34 -11.81
C ALA A 34 -14.52 -8.27 -10.59
N VAL A 35 -15.02 -7.89 -9.42
CA VAL A 35 -14.76 -8.59 -8.15
C VAL A 35 -15.97 -9.39 -7.66
N ALA A 36 -17.19 -8.86 -7.76
CA ALA A 36 -18.39 -9.44 -7.19
C ALA A 36 -18.66 -10.91 -7.63
N PRO A 37 -18.36 -11.33 -8.87
CA PRO A 37 -18.52 -12.74 -9.27
C PRO A 37 -17.66 -13.72 -8.48
N ALA A 38 -16.48 -13.28 -8.04
CA ALA A 38 -15.52 -14.11 -7.29
C ALA A 38 -15.64 -13.92 -5.76
N LEU A 39 -16.28 -12.83 -5.30
CA LEU A 39 -16.41 -12.49 -3.88
C LEU A 39 -17.87 -12.07 -3.59
N PRO A 40 -18.78 -13.01 -3.33
CA PRO A 40 -20.19 -12.71 -3.08
C PRO A 40 -20.40 -11.73 -1.91
N GLY A 41 -21.32 -10.78 -2.08
CA GLY A 41 -21.58 -9.72 -1.09
C GLY A 41 -20.58 -8.57 -1.10
N PHE A 42 -19.60 -8.58 -2.01
CA PHE A 42 -18.61 -7.52 -2.12
C PHE A 42 -19.24 -6.17 -2.48
N THR A 43 -18.76 -5.13 -1.80
CA THR A 43 -19.14 -3.73 -2.07
C THR A 43 -17.89 -2.86 -2.22
N VAL A 44 -18.06 -1.71 -2.90
CA VAL A 44 -17.04 -0.67 -3.00
C VAL A 44 -17.61 0.60 -2.42
N GLU A 45 -16.92 1.17 -1.45
CA GLU A 45 -17.32 2.41 -0.77
C GLU A 45 -16.22 3.45 -0.90
N VAL A 46 -16.60 4.70 -1.18
CA VAL A 46 -15.69 5.84 -1.25
C VAL A 46 -16.15 6.90 -0.26
N LEU A 47 -15.24 7.33 0.60
CA LEU A 47 -15.46 8.40 1.57
C LEU A 47 -14.54 9.58 1.25
N ALA A 48 -15.09 10.80 1.32
CA ALA A 48 -14.30 12.00 1.17
C ALA A 48 -13.23 12.12 2.29
N GLU A 49 -13.64 11.84 3.52
CA GLU A 49 -12.77 11.90 4.69
C GLU A 49 -13.13 10.87 5.75
N ILE A 50 -12.12 10.29 6.41
CA ILE A 50 -12.26 9.42 7.58
C ILE A 50 -10.97 9.44 8.41
N ASP A 51 -11.03 8.94 9.65
CA ASP A 51 -9.83 8.75 10.48
C ASP A 51 -8.84 7.78 9.82
N SER A 52 -9.26 6.57 9.51
CA SER A 52 -8.49 5.55 8.79
C SER A 52 -9.40 4.49 8.22
N THR A 53 -9.19 4.09 6.97
CA THR A 53 -9.93 2.98 6.33
C THR A 53 -9.76 1.67 7.10
N ASN A 54 -8.55 1.37 7.59
CA ASN A 54 -8.32 0.20 8.45
C ASN A 54 -9.10 0.30 9.77
N THR A 55 -9.03 1.44 10.45
CA THR A 55 -9.72 1.64 11.72
C THR A 55 -11.22 1.48 11.57
N GLU A 56 -11.81 2.02 10.50
CA GLU A 56 -13.23 1.88 10.21
C GLU A 56 -13.63 0.43 9.97
N LEU A 57 -12.91 -0.29 9.11
CA LEU A 57 -13.24 -1.70 8.87
C LEU A 57 -13.05 -2.58 10.11
N MET A 58 -12.04 -2.30 10.93
CA MET A 58 -11.88 -2.96 12.24
C MET A 58 -13.02 -2.63 13.19
N ARG A 59 -13.55 -1.41 13.17
CA ARG A 59 -14.72 -1.00 13.96
C ARG A 59 -15.97 -1.72 13.50
N ARG A 60 -16.19 -1.81 12.17
CA ARG A 60 -17.30 -2.55 11.56
C ARG A 60 -17.23 -4.02 11.91
N ALA A 61 -16.07 -4.64 11.78
CA ALA A 61 -15.88 -6.05 12.12
C ALA A 61 -16.23 -6.32 13.58
N ARG A 62 -15.74 -5.51 14.53
CA ARG A 62 -16.09 -5.64 15.96
C ARG A 62 -17.57 -5.46 16.24
N ALA A 63 -18.30 -4.73 15.39
CA ALA A 63 -19.75 -4.57 15.44
C ALA A 63 -20.51 -5.71 14.72
N GLY A 64 -19.81 -6.77 14.28
CA GLY A 64 -20.41 -7.93 13.63
C GLY A 64 -20.68 -7.77 12.14
N ARG A 65 -20.23 -6.68 11.51
CA ARG A 65 -20.33 -6.47 10.05
C ARG A 65 -19.11 -7.04 9.37
N LEU A 66 -19.30 -8.19 8.71
CA LEU A 66 -18.23 -9.01 8.13
C LEU A 66 -18.30 -9.14 6.60
N GLU A 67 -19.23 -8.42 5.96
CA GLU A 67 -19.38 -8.43 4.52
C GLU A 67 -18.09 -7.96 3.84
N PRO A 68 -17.70 -8.56 2.71
CA PRO A 68 -16.55 -8.12 1.96
C PRO A 68 -16.72 -6.69 1.43
N VAL A 69 -15.73 -5.84 1.67
CA VAL A 69 -15.79 -4.43 1.28
C VAL A 69 -14.42 -3.89 0.89
N LEU A 70 -14.38 -3.11 -0.19
CA LEU A 70 -13.25 -2.24 -0.54
C LEU A 70 -13.62 -0.81 -0.12
N LEU A 71 -13.01 -0.32 0.95
CA LEU A 71 -13.22 1.02 1.46
C LEU A 71 -12.08 1.94 1.02
N VAL A 72 -12.41 3.00 0.29
CA VAL A 72 -11.48 4.03 -0.17
C VAL A 72 -11.70 5.31 0.62
N ALA A 73 -10.65 6.02 0.97
CA ALA A 73 -10.73 7.37 1.52
C ALA A 73 -9.91 8.34 0.69
N GLU A 74 -10.50 9.47 0.29
CA GLU A 74 -9.77 10.55 -0.38
C GLU A 74 -8.81 11.22 0.59
N THR A 75 -9.22 11.35 1.86
CA THR A 75 -8.38 11.87 2.95
C THR A 75 -8.50 11.01 4.20
N GLN A 76 -7.38 10.69 4.83
CA GLN A 76 -7.34 10.11 6.18
C GLN A 76 -6.75 11.13 7.17
N THR A 77 -7.50 11.43 8.26
CA THR A 77 -7.05 12.36 9.29
C THR A 77 -6.11 11.72 10.33
N SER A 78 -6.12 10.38 10.41
CA SER A 78 -5.30 9.61 11.36
C SER A 78 -4.84 8.29 10.73
N GLY A 79 -4.30 8.36 9.51
CA GLY A 79 -3.82 7.19 8.78
C GLY A 79 -2.75 6.42 9.56
N ARG A 80 -2.78 5.09 9.48
CA ARG A 80 -1.97 4.20 10.31
C ARG A 80 -1.00 3.36 9.49
N GLY A 81 0.19 3.18 10.04
CA GLY A 81 1.18 2.22 9.60
C GLY A 81 1.54 1.24 10.71
N ARG A 82 2.45 0.31 10.43
CA ARG A 82 2.95 -0.66 11.42
C ARG A 82 3.69 0.00 12.57
N LEU A 83 3.67 -0.66 13.73
CA LEU A 83 4.40 -0.25 14.95
C LEU A 83 4.03 1.18 15.39
N GLY A 84 2.75 1.54 15.28
CA GLY A 84 2.25 2.86 15.69
C GLY A 84 2.67 4.04 14.82
N ARG A 85 3.32 3.81 13.68
CA ARG A 85 3.69 4.89 12.74
C ARG A 85 2.44 5.45 12.09
N GLN A 86 2.49 6.73 11.74
CA GLN A 86 1.45 7.38 10.95
C GLN A 86 1.66 7.14 9.45
N TRP A 87 0.55 7.05 8.72
CA TRP A 87 0.50 7.14 7.26
C TRP A 87 -0.12 8.47 6.87
N ASN A 88 0.60 9.28 6.13
CA ASN A 88 0.12 10.57 5.66
C ASN A 88 -0.56 10.39 4.29
N SER A 89 -1.80 10.86 4.15
CA SER A 89 -2.60 10.78 2.92
C SER A 89 -2.32 11.89 1.89
N GLY A 90 -1.29 12.72 2.12
CA GLY A 90 -1.00 13.88 1.27
C GLY A 90 -1.76 15.13 1.72
N ALA A 91 -1.50 16.24 1.05
CA ALA A 91 -2.16 17.52 1.29
C ALA A 91 -3.42 17.71 0.43
N GLN A 92 -3.47 17.01 -0.72
CA GLN A 92 -4.59 17.09 -1.65
C GLN A 92 -5.15 15.69 -1.95
N PRO A 93 -6.46 15.56 -2.17
CA PRO A 93 -7.06 14.33 -2.66
C PRO A 93 -6.37 13.84 -3.95
N GLY A 94 -6.06 12.54 -4.01
CA GLY A 94 -5.41 11.92 -5.18
C GLY A 94 -3.88 11.94 -5.18
N GLU A 95 -3.19 12.69 -4.32
CA GLU A 95 -1.73 12.57 -4.14
C GLU A 95 -1.35 11.19 -3.60
N VAL A 96 -2.19 10.63 -2.77
CA VAL A 96 -2.03 9.30 -2.20
C VAL A 96 -3.35 8.54 -2.32
N LEU A 97 -3.29 7.35 -2.87
CA LEU A 97 -4.40 6.40 -2.82
C LEU A 97 -4.37 5.66 -1.48
N THR A 98 -5.45 5.77 -0.70
CA THR A 98 -5.63 5.03 0.55
C THR A 98 -6.90 4.21 0.50
N PHE A 99 -6.77 2.90 0.68
CA PHE A 99 -7.90 1.99 0.73
C PHE A 99 -7.63 0.80 1.62
N SER A 100 -8.70 0.12 2.04
CA SER A 100 -8.63 -1.15 2.75
C SER A 100 -9.62 -2.14 2.17
N LEU A 101 -9.16 -3.36 1.92
CA LEU A 101 -10.00 -4.52 1.63
C LEU A 101 -10.30 -5.23 2.95
N GLY A 102 -11.57 -5.34 3.31
CA GLY A 102 -12.04 -6.11 4.44
C GLY A 102 -12.79 -7.34 3.98
N GLN A 103 -12.45 -8.53 4.52
CA GLN A 103 -13.20 -9.76 4.24
C GLN A 103 -12.92 -10.86 5.27
N PRO A 104 -13.85 -11.79 5.48
CA PRO A 104 -13.56 -12.99 6.25
C PRO A 104 -12.54 -13.87 5.51
N LEU A 105 -11.65 -14.52 6.27
CA LEU A 105 -10.69 -15.51 5.77
C LEU A 105 -10.64 -16.70 6.74
N HIS A 106 -10.59 -17.91 6.20
CA HIS A 106 -10.69 -19.16 6.97
C HIS A 106 -9.37 -19.90 7.13
N MET A 107 -8.25 -19.30 6.72
CA MET A 107 -6.94 -19.92 6.83
C MET A 107 -6.36 -19.87 8.25
N ALA A 108 -5.57 -20.89 8.61
CA ALA A 108 -4.90 -20.96 9.91
C ALA A 108 -3.59 -20.14 9.97
N ASP A 109 -2.80 -20.15 8.88
CA ASP A 109 -1.50 -19.48 8.81
C ASP A 109 -1.59 -18.23 7.92
N TRP A 110 -1.32 -17.08 8.50
CA TRP A 110 -1.34 -15.75 7.85
C TRP A 110 0.06 -15.26 7.47
N SER A 111 1.06 -16.12 7.72
CA SER A 111 2.46 -15.79 7.47
C SER A 111 2.69 -15.57 5.98
N GLY A 112 3.26 -14.42 5.62
CA GLY A 112 3.51 -14.06 4.22
C GLY A 112 2.35 -13.34 3.51
N LEU A 113 1.15 -13.20 4.11
CA LEU A 113 0.03 -12.49 3.45
C LEU A 113 0.41 -11.06 3.03
N SER A 114 1.12 -10.32 3.89
CA SER A 114 1.56 -8.96 3.53
C SER A 114 2.52 -8.94 2.33
N LEU A 115 3.35 -9.98 2.17
CA LEU A 115 4.24 -10.14 1.02
C LEU A 115 3.45 -10.51 -0.24
N ALA A 116 2.46 -11.39 -0.13
CA ALA A 116 1.58 -11.76 -1.24
C ALA A 116 0.79 -10.54 -1.76
N VAL A 117 0.25 -9.73 -0.85
CA VAL A 117 -0.37 -8.43 -1.19
C VAL A 117 0.63 -7.51 -1.89
N GLY A 118 1.85 -7.40 -1.39
CA GLY A 118 2.91 -6.62 -2.01
C GLY A 118 3.24 -7.09 -3.43
N VAL A 119 3.33 -8.40 -3.63
CA VAL A 119 3.52 -9.02 -4.97
C VAL A 119 2.38 -8.63 -5.90
N SER A 120 1.13 -8.76 -5.45
CA SER A 120 -0.04 -8.40 -6.26
C SER A 120 -0.02 -6.92 -6.66
N VAL A 121 0.20 -6.02 -5.70
CA VAL A 121 0.27 -4.57 -5.97
C VAL A 121 1.40 -4.24 -6.96
N ALA A 122 2.59 -4.79 -6.75
CA ALA A 122 3.73 -4.51 -7.63
C ALA A 122 3.51 -5.02 -9.06
N LEU A 123 2.96 -6.23 -9.21
CA LEU A 123 2.67 -6.83 -10.52
C LEU A 123 1.58 -6.07 -11.28
N SER A 124 0.57 -5.54 -10.56
CA SER A 124 -0.54 -4.81 -11.15
C SER A 124 -0.17 -3.40 -11.63
N LEU A 125 0.89 -2.82 -11.06
CA LEU A 125 1.25 -1.44 -11.34
C LEU A 125 2.40 -1.32 -12.34
N HIS A 126 3.58 -1.89 -12.04
CA HIS A 126 4.73 -1.72 -12.93
C HIS A 126 5.83 -2.77 -12.68
N PRO A 127 6.49 -3.31 -13.74
CA PRO A 127 7.56 -4.31 -13.59
C PRO A 127 8.81 -3.81 -12.84
N GLY A 128 9.09 -2.51 -12.85
CA GLY A 128 10.23 -1.88 -12.15
C GLY A 128 10.04 -1.70 -10.65
N LEU A 129 8.93 -2.18 -10.07
CA LEU A 129 8.70 -2.11 -8.64
C LEU A 129 9.35 -3.27 -7.90
N HIS A 130 9.92 -2.97 -6.74
CA HIS A 130 10.56 -3.92 -5.84
C HIS A 130 9.80 -4.04 -4.53
N LEU A 131 10.08 -5.10 -3.80
CA LEU A 131 9.43 -5.41 -2.53
C LEU A 131 10.46 -5.35 -1.40
N LYS A 132 10.23 -4.49 -0.45
CA LYS A 132 11.05 -4.45 0.76
C LYS A 132 10.31 -5.11 1.91
N TRP A 133 10.87 -6.19 2.40
CA TRP A 133 10.35 -6.87 3.58
C TRP A 133 10.16 -5.90 4.77
N PRO A 134 9.09 -6.01 5.54
CA PRO A 134 8.05 -7.03 5.43
C PRO A 134 6.78 -6.55 4.69
N ASN A 135 6.66 -5.27 4.28
CA ASN A 135 5.37 -4.72 3.89
C ASN A 135 5.43 -3.46 3.01
N ASP A 136 6.58 -3.17 2.43
CA ASP A 136 6.73 -1.97 1.59
C ASP A 136 6.92 -2.34 0.12
N VAL A 137 6.33 -1.54 -0.77
CA VAL A 137 6.65 -1.52 -2.21
C VAL A 137 7.59 -0.34 -2.46
N TRP A 138 8.67 -0.61 -3.17
CA TRP A 138 9.74 0.35 -3.41
C TRP A 138 9.93 0.64 -4.90
N LEU A 139 10.31 1.87 -5.18
CA LEU A 139 10.86 2.32 -6.46
C LEU A 139 12.22 2.97 -6.19
N GLN A 140 13.30 2.43 -6.79
CA GLN A 140 14.66 2.98 -6.68
C GLN A 140 15.04 3.32 -5.22
N GLU A 141 14.89 2.35 -4.32
CA GLU A 141 15.20 2.46 -2.88
C GLU A 141 14.34 3.45 -2.09
N ARG A 142 13.31 4.02 -2.70
CA ARG A 142 12.35 4.93 -2.07
C ARG A 142 11.01 4.25 -1.89
N LYS A 143 10.30 4.59 -0.85
CA LYS A 143 9.01 3.97 -0.53
C LYS A 143 7.90 4.51 -1.44
N LEU A 144 7.30 3.62 -2.25
CA LEU A 144 6.13 3.90 -3.07
C LEU A 144 4.83 3.57 -2.32
N ALA A 145 4.77 2.40 -1.69
CA ALA A 145 3.57 1.98 -0.97
C ALA A 145 3.89 1.27 0.35
N GLY A 146 2.91 1.28 1.26
CA GLY A 146 2.94 0.53 2.50
C GLY A 146 1.67 -0.28 2.67
N ILE A 147 1.81 -1.48 3.24
CA ILE A 147 0.73 -2.43 3.49
C ILE A 147 0.58 -2.61 4.99
N LEU A 148 -0.65 -2.53 5.50
CA LEU A 148 -0.99 -2.78 6.89
C LEU A 148 -2.12 -3.80 6.97
N ILE A 149 -1.81 -4.99 7.48
CA ILE A 149 -2.82 -6.03 7.71
C ILE A 149 -3.15 -6.08 9.20
N GLU A 150 -4.43 -5.97 9.50
CA GLU A 150 -5.00 -6.14 10.83
C GLU A 150 -6.08 -7.22 10.79
N THR A 151 -6.34 -7.87 11.90
CA THR A 151 -7.33 -8.94 11.99
C THR A 151 -8.24 -8.74 13.18
N ALA A 152 -9.52 -9.07 12.99
CA ALA A 152 -10.50 -9.18 14.06
C ALA A 152 -10.97 -10.63 14.16
N GLN A 153 -11.11 -11.13 15.40
CA GLN A 153 -11.68 -12.45 15.67
C GLN A 153 -13.10 -12.27 16.20
N LEU A 154 -14.09 -12.89 15.55
CA LEU A 154 -15.49 -12.93 15.98
C LEU A 154 -15.99 -14.38 15.98
N GLY A 155 -16.07 -14.97 17.17
CA GLY A 155 -16.31 -16.40 17.27
C GLY A 155 -15.25 -17.20 16.51
N GLU A 156 -15.67 -18.05 15.58
CA GLU A 156 -14.76 -18.84 14.74
C GLU A 156 -14.29 -18.09 13.48
N THR A 157 -14.91 -16.96 13.14
CA THR A 157 -14.60 -16.20 11.94
C THR A 157 -13.46 -15.23 12.20
N ARG A 158 -12.43 -15.27 11.37
CA ARG A 158 -11.38 -14.25 11.27
C ARG A 158 -11.69 -13.29 10.13
N TYR A 159 -11.68 -12.02 10.45
CA TYR A 159 -11.84 -10.95 9.46
C TYR A 159 -10.51 -10.25 9.24
N ALA A 160 -10.05 -10.23 7.99
CA ALA A 160 -8.86 -9.50 7.58
C ALA A 160 -9.22 -8.08 7.14
N VAL A 161 -8.41 -7.12 7.56
CA VAL A 161 -8.40 -5.76 7.03
C VAL A 161 -7.04 -5.50 6.43
N ILE A 162 -7.00 -5.39 5.10
CA ILE A 162 -5.78 -5.27 4.29
C ILE A 162 -5.72 -3.84 3.77
N GLY A 163 -5.01 -2.97 4.50
CA GLY A 163 -4.80 -1.58 4.12
C GLY A 163 -3.61 -1.41 3.20
N VAL A 164 -3.81 -0.59 2.18
CA VAL A 164 -2.77 -0.17 1.23
C VAL A 164 -2.76 1.35 1.13
N GLY A 165 -1.60 1.94 1.37
CA GLY A 165 -1.31 3.33 1.07
C GLY A 165 -0.30 3.39 -0.08
N LEU A 166 -0.66 4.05 -1.18
CA LEU A 166 0.14 4.16 -2.40
C LEU A 166 0.32 5.62 -2.79
N ASN A 167 1.56 6.06 -2.89
CA ASN A 167 1.88 7.41 -3.36
C ASN A 167 1.65 7.49 -4.87
N ILE A 168 0.81 8.40 -5.30
CA ILE A 168 0.48 8.60 -6.72
C ILE A 168 1.28 9.76 -7.30
N ALA A 169 1.21 10.93 -6.68
CA ALA A 169 1.83 12.17 -7.12
C ALA A 169 2.91 12.66 -6.14
N PRO A 170 3.76 13.62 -6.55
CA PRO A 170 4.72 14.26 -5.67
C PRO A 170 4.05 14.82 -4.41
N ARG A 171 4.67 14.62 -3.26
CA ARG A 171 4.21 15.14 -1.98
C ARG A 171 5.35 15.58 -1.09
N ASP A 172 5.04 16.38 -0.08
CA ASP A 172 6.03 16.79 0.91
C ASP A 172 6.62 15.57 1.63
N ALA A 173 7.94 15.56 1.72
CA ALA A 173 8.74 14.53 2.37
C ALA A 173 9.19 14.92 3.79
N ALA A 174 8.81 16.09 4.30
CA ALA A 174 9.22 16.56 5.61
C ALA A 174 8.85 15.56 6.70
N GLY A 175 9.82 15.22 7.55
CA GLY A 175 9.64 14.28 8.66
C GLY A 175 9.61 12.79 8.28
N LEU A 176 9.75 12.42 7.01
CA LEU A 176 9.82 11.03 6.60
C LEU A 176 11.23 10.45 6.75
N THR A 177 11.34 9.29 7.40
CA THR A 177 12.62 8.58 7.58
C THR A 177 13.13 7.88 6.31
N THR A 178 12.25 7.64 5.36
CA THR A 178 12.56 7.06 4.04
C THR A 178 11.99 7.99 2.99
N PRO A 179 12.79 8.43 2.01
CA PRO A 179 12.30 9.27 0.94
C PRO A 179 11.11 8.59 0.22
N PRO A 180 10.03 9.31 -0.07
CA PRO A 180 8.92 8.76 -0.83
C PRO A 180 9.29 8.67 -2.31
N ALA A 181 8.75 7.68 -3.00
CA ALA A 181 8.57 7.63 -4.43
C ALA A 181 7.07 7.74 -4.73
N TRP A 182 6.71 8.05 -5.95
CA TRP A 182 5.32 8.14 -6.42
C TRP A 182 5.16 7.48 -7.78
N LEU A 183 3.95 7.02 -8.06
CA LEU A 183 3.68 6.21 -9.25
C LEU A 183 3.85 7.01 -10.55
N GLN A 184 3.57 8.32 -10.52
CA GLN A 184 3.77 9.21 -11.67
C GLN A 184 5.22 9.33 -12.14
N GLU A 185 6.21 8.90 -11.34
CA GLU A 185 7.59 8.79 -11.82
C GLU A 185 7.78 7.71 -12.90
N LEU A 186 6.92 6.69 -12.87
CA LEU A 186 6.92 5.60 -13.85
C LEU A 186 5.91 5.81 -14.97
N GLU A 187 4.76 6.38 -14.63
CA GLU A 187 3.66 6.62 -15.56
C GLU A 187 3.08 8.03 -15.33
N PRO A 188 3.65 9.05 -16.01
CA PRO A 188 3.13 10.40 -15.91
C PRO A 188 1.65 10.48 -16.31
N GLY A 189 0.83 11.08 -15.47
CA GLY A 189 -0.61 11.23 -15.71
C GLY A 189 -1.51 10.15 -15.11
N ILE A 190 -0.95 9.08 -14.54
CA ILE A 190 -1.76 8.13 -13.78
C ILE A 190 -2.34 8.83 -12.54
N ASP A 191 -3.61 8.55 -12.25
CA ASP A 191 -4.31 9.06 -11.08
C ASP A 191 -4.68 7.94 -10.08
N ALA A 192 -5.15 8.31 -8.90
CA ALA A 192 -5.53 7.37 -7.86
C ALA A 192 -6.69 6.43 -8.27
N PRO A 193 -7.77 6.90 -8.94
CA PRO A 193 -8.81 6.04 -9.50
C PRO A 193 -8.29 4.98 -10.48
N GLN A 194 -7.40 5.35 -11.39
CA GLN A 194 -6.80 4.41 -12.36
C GLN A 194 -5.90 3.39 -11.69
N ALA A 195 -5.09 3.81 -10.71
CA ALA A 195 -4.27 2.90 -9.92
C ALA A 195 -5.12 1.90 -9.13
N LEU A 196 -6.22 2.36 -8.51
CA LEU A 196 -7.15 1.50 -7.80
C LEU A 196 -7.79 0.45 -8.72
N LEU A 197 -8.25 0.87 -9.92
CA LEU A 197 -8.84 -0.03 -10.90
C LEU A 197 -7.89 -1.18 -11.29
N ARG A 198 -6.59 -0.87 -11.44
CA ARG A 198 -5.58 -1.90 -11.78
C ARG A 198 -5.32 -2.87 -10.63
N VAL A 199 -5.39 -2.39 -9.39
CA VAL A 199 -4.99 -3.18 -8.22
C VAL A 199 -6.13 -3.99 -7.63
N ALA A 200 -7.38 -3.50 -7.66
CA ALA A 200 -8.48 -4.03 -6.86
C ALA A 200 -8.79 -5.52 -7.15
N ALA A 201 -9.07 -5.88 -8.39
CA ALA A 201 -9.39 -7.27 -8.72
C ALA A 201 -8.19 -8.23 -8.56
N PRO A 202 -6.95 -7.90 -9.02
CA PRO A 202 -5.79 -8.73 -8.73
C PRO A 202 -5.49 -8.91 -7.23
N LEU A 203 -5.75 -7.90 -6.40
CA LEU A 203 -5.58 -8.00 -4.96
C LEU A 203 -6.54 -9.03 -4.36
N VAL A 204 -7.84 -8.97 -4.71
CA VAL A 204 -8.82 -9.95 -4.25
C VAL A 204 -8.42 -11.36 -4.69
N GLN A 205 -8.06 -11.55 -5.95
CA GLN A 205 -7.59 -12.83 -6.48
C GLN A 205 -6.34 -13.34 -5.73
N ALA A 206 -5.39 -12.46 -5.43
CA ALA A 206 -4.20 -12.83 -4.67
C ALA A 206 -4.54 -13.25 -3.24
N VAL A 207 -5.49 -12.58 -2.57
CA VAL A 207 -5.93 -12.95 -1.22
C VAL A 207 -6.66 -14.30 -1.23
N GLN A 208 -7.54 -14.55 -2.20
CA GLN A 208 -8.21 -15.84 -2.36
C GLN A 208 -7.23 -16.98 -2.66
N ARG A 209 -6.24 -16.71 -3.53
CA ARG A 209 -5.19 -17.67 -3.82
C ARG A 209 -4.33 -17.94 -2.59
N PHE A 210 -4.01 -16.92 -1.82
CA PHE A 210 -3.28 -17.08 -0.56
C PHE A 210 -4.09 -17.90 0.46
N GLU A 211 -5.40 -17.69 0.55
CA GLU A 211 -6.27 -18.48 1.42
C GLU A 211 -6.26 -19.96 1.06
N ALA A 212 -6.28 -20.26 -0.24
CA ALA A 212 -6.32 -21.64 -0.76
C ALA A 212 -4.96 -22.36 -0.72
N GLU A 213 -3.87 -21.66 -1.05
CA GLU A 213 -2.56 -22.24 -1.35
C GLU A 213 -1.44 -21.75 -0.40
N GLY A 214 -1.70 -20.75 0.43
CA GLY A 214 -0.70 -20.13 1.32
C GLY A 214 0.33 -19.28 0.58
N TRP A 215 1.49 -19.09 1.22
CA TRP A 215 2.55 -18.22 0.72
C TRP A 215 3.34 -18.79 -0.47
N ALA A 216 3.51 -20.10 -0.56
CA ALA A 216 4.44 -20.75 -1.48
C ALA A 216 4.31 -20.30 -2.96
N PRO A 217 3.09 -20.10 -3.54
CA PRO A 217 2.93 -19.67 -4.92
C PRO A 217 3.44 -18.26 -5.24
N PHE A 218 3.60 -17.42 -4.22
CA PHE A 218 4.06 -16.03 -4.39
C PHE A 218 5.58 -15.90 -4.28
N LEU A 219 6.26 -16.88 -3.70
CA LEU A 219 7.69 -16.84 -3.43
C LEU A 219 8.55 -16.53 -4.67
N PRO A 220 8.33 -17.14 -5.85
CA PRO A 220 9.15 -16.84 -7.04
C PRO A 220 9.01 -15.37 -7.49
N ALA A 221 7.78 -14.84 -7.50
CA ALA A 221 7.51 -13.46 -7.89
C ALA A 221 8.07 -12.45 -6.87
N TYR A 222 8.02 -12.79 -5.58
CA TYR A 222 8.67 -12.02 -4.52
C TYR A 222 10.18 -12.01 -4.69
N SER A 223 10.80 -13.18 -4.83
CA SER A 223 12.26 -13.32 -4.94
C SER A 223 12.83 -12.54 -6.12
N ALA A 224 12.12 -12.51 -7.24
CA ALA A 224 12.51 -11.72 -8.41
C ALA A 224 12.46 -10.19 -8.18
N ARG A 225 11.80 -9.74 -7.09
CA ARG A 225 11.62 -8.32 -6.74
C ARG A 225 12.14 -7.94 -5.36
N ASP A 226 12.80 -8.86 -4.67
CA ASP A 226 13.30 -8.61 -3.31
C ASP A 226 14.37 -7.51 -3.30
N ALA A 227 14.02 -6.36 -2.73
CA ALA A 227 14.90 -5.20 -2.62
C ALA A 227 16.05 -5.41 -1.62
N LEU A 228 15.99 -6.45 -0.78
CA LEU A 228 16.98 -6.70 0.27
C LEU A 228 17.92 -7.87 -0.05
N ALA A 229 17.61 -8.70 -1.04
CA ALA A 229 18.39 -9.90 -1.34
C ALA A 229 19.88 -9.58 -1.58
N GLY A 230 20.76 -10.23 -0.83
CA GLY A 230 22.21 -10.06 -0.91
C GLY A 230 22.76 -8.77 -0.28
N ARG A 231 21.91 -7.92 0.29
CA ARG A 231 22.32 -6.64 0.89
C ARG A 231 22.60 -6.78 2.38
N GLU A 232 23.53 -5.97 2.87
CA GLU A 232 23.68 -5.75 4.30
C GLU A 232 22.44 -5.03 4.86
N VAL A 233 21.95 -5.54 5.96
CA VAL A 233 20.76 -5.00 6.64
C VAL A 233 21.01 -4.86 8.13
N ARG A 234 20.35 -3.85 8.71
CA ARG A 234 20.28 -3.65 10.15
C ARG A 234 18.83 -3.81 10.62
N LEU A 235 18.64 -4.62 11.64
CA LEU A 235 17.35 -4.84 12.29
C LEU A 235 17.12 -3.80 13.39
N SER A 236 15.86 -3.51 13.71
CA SER A 236 15.52 -2.54 14.75
C SER A 236 15.90 -3.00 16.17
N ASP A 237 16.17 -4.26 16.37
CA ASP A 237 16.68 -4.85 17.64
C ASP A 237 18.22 -4.80 17.76
N GLY A 238 18.91 -4.17 16.79
CA GLY A 238 20.36 -3.98 16.79
C GLY A 238 21.15 -5.04 16.04
N ARG A 239 20.56 -6.19 15.68
CA ARG A 239 21.22 -7.20 14.87
C ARG A 239 21.52 -6.67 13.47
N ALA A 240 22.62 -7.15 12.87
CA ALA A 240 23.01 -6.83 11.51
C ALA A 240 23.51 -8.08 10.77
N GLY A 241 23.43 -8.08 9.45
CA GLY A 241 23.89 -9.21 8.62
C GLY A 241 23.47 -9.02 7.17
N VAL A 242 23.64 -10.06 6.37
CA VAL A 242 23.28 -10.05 4.94
C VAL A 242 21.93 -10.74 4.75
N ALA A 243 20.98 -10.04 4.14
CA ALA A 243 19.67 -10.60 3.79
C ALA A 243 19.81 -11.70 2.72
N ARG A 244 19.17 -12.83 2.92
CA ARG A 244 19.22 -14.04 2.07
C ARG A 244 17.84 -14.42 1.53
N GLY A 245 16.96 -13.42 1.32
CA GLY A 245 15.60 -13.64 0.89
C GLY A 245 14.66 -14.00 2.03
N VAL A 246 13.55 -14.65 1.72
CA VAL A 246 12.55 -15.12 2.68
C VAL A 246 12.38 -16.63 2.61
N ASP A 247 11.96 -17.22 3.72
CA ASP A 247 11.68 -18.66 3.77
C ASP A 247 10.30 -19.03 3.24
N GLY A 248 9.96 -20.32 3.26
CA GLY A 248 8.66 -20.87 2.83
C GLY A 248 7.46 -20.40 3.66
N ARG A 249 7.66 -19.57 4.69
CA ARG A 249 6.60 -18.93 5.50
C ARG A 249 6.68 -17.40 5.46
N GLY A 250 7.53 -16.82 4.60
CA GLY A 250 7.67 -15.36 4.45
C GLY A 250 8.49 -14.69 5.56
N ALA A 251 9.19 -15.43 6.41
CA ALA A 251 10.15 -14.86 7.36
C ALA A 251 11.43 -14.46 6.64
N LEU A 252 11.99 -13.28 6.95
CA LEU A 252 13.25 -12.83 6.38
C LEU A 252 14.41 -13.69 6.91
N LEU A 253 15.26 -14.12 6.03
CA LEU A 253 16.50 -14.82 6.35
C LEU A 253 17.66 -13.83 6.36
N VAL A 254 18.38 -13.74 7.48
CA VAL A 254 19.55 -12.87 7.64
C VAL A 254 20.74 -13.70 8.10
N HIS A 255 21.83 -13.64 7.37
CA HIS A 255 23.09 -14.27 7.75
C HIS A 255 23.90 -13.29 8.59
N THR A 256 23.91 -13.53 9.91
CA THR A 256 24.64 -12.76 10.91
C THR A 256 25.97 -13.44 11.27
N SER A 257 26.76 -12.86 12.18
CA SER A 257 27.95 -13.49 12.76
C SER A 257 27.64 -14.81 13.49
N GLU A 258 26.39 -15.00 13.94
CA GLU A 258 25.92 -16.21 14.64
C GLU A 258 25.32 -17.27 13.71
N GLY A 259 25.35 -17.03 12.39
CA GLY A 259 24.77 -17.88 11.36
C GLY A 259 23.45 -17.35 10.80
N LEU A 260 22.72 -18.23 10.11
CA LEU A 260 21.47 -17.89 9.45
C LEU A 260 20.33 -17.74 10.48
N GLN A 261 19.77 -16.56 10.58
CA GLN A 261 18.66 -16.21 11.47
C GLN A 261 17.37 -16.04 10.70
N ARG A 262 16.24 -16.54 11.26
CA ARG A 262 14.88 -16.30 10.79
C ARG A 262 14.30 -15.11 11.55
N ILE A 263 13.86 -14.10 10.82
CA ILE A 263 13.33 -12.86 11.37
C ILE A 263 11.83 -12.78 11.11
N SER A 264 11.04 -12.72 12.20
CA SER A 264 9.59 -12.51 12.11
C SER A 264 9.26 -11.04 11.89
N SER A 265 8.23 -10.76 11.11
CA SER A 265 7.76 -9.39 10.85
C SER A 265 7.07 -8.73 12.04
N ALA A 266 6.64 -9.51 13.04
CA ALA A 266 5.93 -8.99 14.22
C ALA A 266 6.83 -8.13 15.11
N GLU A 267 8.12 -8.40 15.16
CA GLU A 267 9.04 -7.90 16.18
C GLU A 267 9.99 -6.81 15.70
N VAL A 268 10.33 -6.80 14.42
CA VAL A 268 11.42 -5.95 13.89
C VAL A 268 11.08 -5.22 12.60
N SER A 269 11.72 -4.07 12.40
CA SER A 269 11.84 -3.41 11.10
C SER A 269 13.26 -3.58 10.57
N VAL A 270 13.41 -3.53 9.24
CA VAL A 270 14.68 -3.76 8.54
C VAL A 270 15.04 -2.53 7.73
N ARG A 271 16.31 -2.18 7.74
CA ARG A 271 16.87 -1.12 6.88
C ARG A 271 18.10 -1.67 6.15
N PRO A 272 18.30 -1.35 4.86
CA PRO A 272 19.58 -1.55 4.22
C PRO A 272 20.66 -0.76 4.96
N SER A 273 21.85 -1.34 5.10
CA SER A 273 23.04 -0.58 5.49
C SER A 273 23.55 0.14 4.23
N HIS A 274 23.90 1.38 4.36
CA HIS A 274 24.46 2.20 3.27
C HIS A 274 25.93 1.85 3.07
#